data_f2a3cbde0a05fbd895e7983436cd50ce
#
_entry.id   f2a3cbde0a05fbd895e7983436cd50ce
#
_cell.length_a   1.000
_cell.length_b   1.000
_cell.length_c   1.000
_cell.angle_alpha   90.00
_cell.angle_beta   90.00
_cell.angle_gamma   90.00
#
_symmetry.space_group_name_H-M   'P 1'
#
loop_
_entity.id
_entity.type
_entity.pdbx_description
1 polymer ?
#
loop_
_entity_poly.entity_id
_entity_poly.type
_entity_poly.pdbx_seq_one_letter_code
_entity_poly.pdbx_strand_id
1 'polypeptide(L)'
;MKKTKMLSLLFAAALLTGCAIAPSQSKESKNDGTSQNQPVSTPNSEGDKTSGGGNTSQGGDNTSQGGGGQGTEGAFTFDETELNTPQEIHTTDQKNYLNFSKPYYSITGSDLNSFNATGASSLQKSSWAPKSVTVNWGFTAPSGKTVSKFQFLYGQYSDLSDAYTIEGTTAQKISFVNPYLGDNYFKVVANFSDGTKEESPIKIFKVDTQAPRNLDVGNMPNCRDMGGRATYAGGKIKQGMIYRTAGNKFDNRSSIDSDCQTVLTKQLKVKTEINVANSTGNNVNLSGTNVVNAFMAYGATPYSNLARNSVRIRQVMDVLADESNYPVFYHCRIGTDRTGITGVMINGLLGVPFNEVIQDYGFSNFSPIDNQRYPGKTPDNNGDDIKKYIDEILAMPGNNFQEQTYNALLSIGCQPEKLNTIINIMTEGTKADIQIKGVVGEGSTLSSTGNKKTSTDYKNPATYYECSSGKEVSLTSSFTAGEKDIVVYLGGSDANQSTKFANCVTLKIDGAEQTISNSKTLHTAGFGNTQQDSRIGYMFNILGKYTLTAGNHTITFSVKSGTFNVGTLSVFDHIVASSN
;
A
#
# COMPACT_ATOMS: atom_id res chain seq x y z
N MET A 1 -35.06 14.37 -49.18
CA MET A 1 -35.42 13.15 -49.96
C MET A 1 -34.55 11.99 -49.49
N LYS A 2 -35.23 10.88 -49.16
CA LYS A 2 -34.73 9.49 -48.95
C LYS A 2 -33.84 9.30 -47.72
N LYS A 3 -34.08 8.34 -46.87
CA LYS A 3 -35.14 7.41 -46.43
C LYS A 3 -34.51 6.63 -45.25
N THR A 4 -35.27 6.57 -44.21
CA THR A 4 -35.20 5.71 -43.04
C THR A 4 -35.05 4.22 -43.39
N LYS A 5 -34.24 3.48 -42.59
CA LYS A 5 -34.52 2.06 -42.30
C LYS A 5 -34.29 1.76 -40.83
N MET A 6 -35.35 1.54 -40.14
CA MET A 6 -35.49 0.83 -38.90
C MET A 6 -35.23 -0.66 -39.15
N LEU A 7 -34.54 -1.31 -38.25
CA LEU A 7 -34.54 -2.76 -38.14
C LEU A 7 -34.73 -3.17 -36.68
N SER A 8 -35.92 -3.68 -36.40
CA SER A 8 -36.32 -4.34 -35.17
C SER A 8 -35.71 -5.74 -35.12
N LEU A 9 -35.23 -6.19 -33.98
CA LEU A 9 -35.03 -7.62 -33.72
C LEU A 9 -35.57 -8.01 -32.34
N LEU A 10 -36.33 -9.09 -32.38
CA LEU A 10 -37.14 -9.69 -31.34
C LEU A 10 -36.37 -10.25 -30.15
N PHE A 11 -37.07 -10.22 -29.04
CA PHE A 11 -36.80 -11.00 -27.83
C PHE A 11 -37.07 -12.49 -28.06
N ALA A 12 -36.15 -13.33 -27.52
CA ALA A 12 -36.48 -14.73 -27.22
C ALA A 12 -36.18 -14.96 -25.73
N ALA A 13 -37.26 -15.21 -24.98
CA ALA A 13 -37.21 -15.66 -23.60
C ALA A 13 -36.92 -17.17 -23.56
N ALA A 14 -35.97 -17.60 -22.76
CA ALA A 14 -35.80 -18.99 -22.38
C ALA A 14 -35.92 -19.12 -20.85
N LEU A 15 -36.99 -19.78 -20.45
CA LEU A 15 -37.22 -20.31 -19.11
C LEU A 15 -36.19 -21.43 -18.82
N LEU A 16 -35.54 -21.38 -17.68
CA LEU A 16 -34.87 -22.54 -17.11
C LEU A 16 -35.32 -22.76 -15.67
N THR A 17 -35.85 -23.91 -15.50
CA THR A 17 -36.37 -24.58 -14.32
C THR A 17 -35.28 -24.81 -13.27
N GLY A 18 -35.66 -24.70 -12.00
CA GLY A 18 -34.81 -24.85 -10.84
C GLY A 18 -34.33 -26.28 -10.59
N CYS A 19 -33.22 -26.37 -9.90
CA CYS A 19 -32.88 -27.54 -9.09
C CYS A 19 -32.37 -27.02 -7.73
N ALA A 20 -33.13 -27.37 -6.71
CA ALA A 20 -32.78 -27.18 -5.31
C ALA A 20 -31.74 -28.24 -4.91
N ILE A 21 -30.65 -27.84 -4.27
CA ILE A 21 -29.76 -28.74 -3.56
C ILE A 21 -29.79 -28.37 -2.07
N ALA A 22 -30.16 -29.34 -1.25
CA ALA A 22 -30.27 -29.25 0.20
C ALA A 22 -28.88 -29.22 0.86
N PRO A 23 -28.75 -28.64 2.07
CA PRO A 23 -27.48 -28.60 2.78
C PRO A 23 -27.24 -29.91 3.54
N SER A 24 -26.03 -30.44 3.43
CA SER A 24 -25.55 -31.57 4.22
C SER A 24 -25.10 -31.10 5.60
N GLN A 25 -25.69 -31.68 6.63
CA GLN A 25 -25.27 -31.59 8.03
C GLN A 25 -24.01 -32.41 8.23
N SER A 26 -22.97 -31.84 8.84
CA SER A 26 -21.86 -32.58 9.42
C SER A 26 -22.02 -32.68 10.95
N LYS A 27 -21.90 -33.90 11.43
CA LYS A 27 -22.08 -34.33 12.80
C LYS A 27 -21.00 -33.79 13.74
N GLU A 28 -21.44 -33.30 14.88
CA GLU A 28 -20.62 -33.16 16.10
C GLU A 28 -20.14 -34.54 16.62
N SER A 29 -18.90 -34.60 16.98
CA SER A 29 -18.41 -35.63 17.92
C SER A 29 -17.84 -34.96 19.16
N LYS A 30 -18.56 -35.14 20.26
CA LYS A 30 -18.08 -34.85 21.62
C LYS A 30 -17.00 -35.86 21.99
N ASN A 31 -15.96 -35.39 22.64
CA ASN A 31 -15.22 -36.23 23.57
C ASN A 31 -14.78 -35.41 24.77
N ASP A 32 -15.32 -35.82 25.91
CA ASP A 32 -14.96 -35.38 27.25
C ASP A 32 -13.60 -35.97 27.66
N GLY A 33 -12.84 -35.25 28.44
CA GLY A 33 -11.63 -35.76 29.06
C GLY A 33 -10.95 -34.76 29.98
N THR A 34 -11.43 -34.67 31.20
CA THR A 34 -10.87 -33.99 32.38
C THR A 34 -9.44 -34.39 32.70
N SER A 35 -8.60 -33.45 33.16
CA SER A 35 -7.86 -33.48 34.46
C SER A 35 -6.66 -32.50 34.41
N GLN A 36 -6.72 -31.49 35.19
CA GLN A 36 -6.09 -31.15 36.47
C GLN A 36 -4.59 -30.82 36.45
N ASN A 37 -4.37 -29.64 36.98
CA ASN A 37 -3.35 -29.17 37.93
C ASN A 37 -2.10 -28.44 37.43
N GLN A 38 -2.12 -27.21 37.85
CA GLN A 38 -1.03 -26.32 38.20
C GLN A 38 -0.19 -26.83 39.40
N PRO A 39 0.78 -26.09 39.94
CA PRO A 39 1.48 -24.86 39.57
C PRO A 39 3.00 -24.81 39.93
N VAL A 40 3.59 -23.58 39.83
CA VAL A 40 4.71 -23.04 40.66
C VAL A 40 6.11 -23.35 40.13
N SER A 41 7.02 -22.43 39.93
CA SER A 41 7.49 -21.31 40.73
C SER A 41 8.58 -20.51 40.00
N THR A 42 8.55 -19.21 40.19
CA THR A 42 9.73 -18.35 40.09
C THR A 42 10.69 -18.60 41.25
N PRO A 43 11.97 -18.24 41.14
CA PRO A 43 12.42 -17.14 41.96
C PRO A 43 13.38 -16.14 41.28
N ASN A 44 13.21 -14.90 41.71
CA ASN A 44 14.18 -13.81 41.65
C ASN A 44 15.48 -14.16 42.41
N SER A 45 16.59 -13.57 41.96
CA SER A 45 17.46 -12.83 42.89
C SER A 45 18.51 -11.98 42.16
N GLU A 46 18.62 -10.82 42.71
CA GLU A 46 19.58 -9.74 42.46
C GLU A 46 21.04 -10.10 42.81
N GLY A 47 21.95 -9.24 42.32
CA GLY A 47 23.30 -9.10 42.90
C GLY A 47 24.34 -8.74 41.88
N ASP A 48 24.54 -7.56 41.56
CA ASP A 48 25.41 -6.43 41.89
C ASP A 48 26.93 -6.72 41.93
N LYS A 49 27.65 -5.79 41.25
CA LYS A 49 29.02 -5.25 41.45
C LYS A 49 30.25 -5.85 40.85
N THR A 50 30.83 -4.97 40.02
CA THR A 50 32.15 -4.29 40.05
C THR A 50 33.37 -5.01 39.51
N SER A 51 33.97 -4.23 38.59
CA SER A 51 35.38 -3.81 38.48
C SER A 51 36.48 -4.77 38.05
N GLY A 52 37.12 -4.34 36.99
CA GLY A 52 38.55 -4.05 37.05
C GLY A 52 39.50 -5.05 36.47
N GLY A 53 40.33 -4.56 35.61
CA GLY A 53 41.72 -4.97 35.55
C GLY A 53 42.16 -5.69 34.28
N GLY A 54 42.94 -4.99 33.48
CA GLY A 54 43.70 -5.50 32.34
C GLY A 54 44.78 -6.52 32.73
N ASN A 55 45.27 -7.25 31.79
CA ASN A 55 46.69 -7.34 31.56
C ASN A 55 47.05 -8.07 30.25
N THR A 56 48.06 -7.55 29.63
CA THR A 56 48.91 -8.06 28.54
C THR A 56 49.56 -9.40 28.87
N SER A 57 49.75 -10.28 27.90
CA SER A 57 51.05 -10.71 27.36
C SER A 57 51.03 -12.09 26.68
N GLN A 58 51.63 -12.09 25.52
CA GLN A 58 52.65 -13.00 24.99
C GLN A 58 52.42 -14.50 24.90
N GLY A 59 52.47 -14.97 23.65
CA GLY A 59 53.53 -15.85 23.17
C GLY A 59 53.32 -17.36 23.41
N GLY A 60 53.29 -18.09 22.32
CA GLY A 60 53.42 -19.54 22.36
C GLY A 60 53.31 -20.16 20.97
N ASP A 61 54.43 -20.17 20.26
CA ASP A 61 54.67 -21.07 19.13
C ASP A 61 54.37 -22.52 19.54
N ASN A 62 53.57 -23.20 18.72
CA ASN A 62 53.62 -24.66 18.66
C ASN A 62 53.47 -25.14 17.22
N THR A 63 54.62 -25.33 16.58
CA THR A 63 54.77 -26.14 15.39
C THR A 63 54.42 -27.59 15.70
N SER A 64 53.40 -28.13 15.06
CA SER A 64 53.33 -29.57 14.82
C SER A 64 53.08 -29.81 13.33
N GLN A 65 54.11 -30.28 12.66
CA GLN A 65 54.05 -30.89 11.35
C GLN A 65 53.13 -32.11 11.36
N GLY A 66 52.08 -32.03 10.56
CA GLY A 66 51.28 -33.17 10.13
C GLY A 66 51.11 -33.06 8.63
N GLY A 67 51.89 -33.80 7.87
CA GLY A 67 51.79 -33.88 6.42
C GLY A 67 50.49 -34.58 6.02
N GLY A 68 49.59 -33.83 5.43
CA GLY A 68 48.39 -34.28 4.69
C GLY A 68 48.27 -33.40 3.47
N GLY A 69 48.19 -33.97 2.28
CA GLY A 69 48.18 -33.26 1.01
C GLY A 69 47.18 -32.10 1.01
N GLN A 70 47.70 -30.88 0.92
CA GLN A 70 46.92 -29.67 0.67
C GLN A 70 46.37 -29.74 -0.76
N GLY A 71 45.15 -30.23 -0.89
CA GLY A 71 44.34 -29.80 -2.01
C GLY A 71 44.15 -28.28 -1.85
N THR A 72 44.72 -27.50 -2.78
CA THR A 72 44.52 -26.05 -2.79
C THR A 72 43.02 -25.78 -2.81
N GLU A 73 42.51 -25.15 -1.74
CA GLU A 73 41.13 -24.67 -1.71
C GLU A 73 40.90 -23.71 -2.87
N GLY A 74 39.72 -23.74 -3.47
CA GLY A 74 39.35 -22.80 -4.51
C GLY A 74 39.33 -21.37 -3.96
N ALA A 75 39.81 -20.44 -4.73
CA ALA A 75 39.90 -19.04 -4.30
C ALA A 75 38.92 -18.17 -5.08
N PHE A 76 37.96 -17.57 -4.36
CA PHE A 76 37.13 -16.48 -4.90
C PHE A 76 37.86 -15.15 -4.73
N THR A 77 37.81 -14.30 -5.76
CA THR A 77 38.34 -12.93 -5.72
C THR A 77 37.25 -11.95 -6.21
N PHE A 78 37.24 -10.77 -5.64
CA PHE A 78 36.25 -9.72 -5.96
C PHE A 78 36.99 -8.38 -6.12
N ASP A 79 36.52 -7.56 -7.06
CA ASP A 79 36.94 -6.16 -7.16
C ASP A 79 36.09 -5.30 -6.19
N GLU A 80 36.70 -4.94 -5.06
CA GLU A 80 36.00 -4.14 -4.04
C GLU A 80 35.63 -2.74 -4.54
N THR A 81 36.35 -2.20 -5.55
CA THR A 81 35.99 -0.90 -6.14
C THR A 81 34.69 -1.03 -6.96
N GLU A 82 34.61 -2.08 -7.77
CA GLU A 82 33.41 -2.36 -8.54
C GLU A 82 32.20 -2.60 -7.62
N LEU A 83 32.34 -3.43 -6.60
CA LEU A 83 31.26 -3.75 -5.66
C LEU A 83 30.75 -2.53 -4.89
N ASN A 84 31.65 -1.60 -4.54
CA ASN A 84 31.30 -0.38 -3.80
C ASN A 84 30.79 0.75 -4.69
N THR A 85 30.84 0.63 -6.02
CA THR A 85 30.29 1.61 -6.95
C THR A 85 28.80 1.35 -7.14
N PRO A 86 27.89 2.28 -6.73
CA PRO A 86 26.46 2.06 -6.89
C PRO A 86 26.06 1.90 -8.36
N GLN A 87 25.36 0.83 -8.66
CA GLN A 87 24.85 0.56 -10.00
C GLN A 87 23.44 1.16 -10.17
N GLU A 88 23.20 1.78 -11.31
CA GLU A 88 21.95 2.45 -11.65
C GLU A 88 20.94 1.48 -12.27
N ILE A 89 19.74 1.42 -11.69
CA ILE A 89 18.63 0.61 -12.22
C ILE A 89 17.62 1.39 -13.07
N HIS A 90 17.61 2.71 -12.97
CA HIS A 90 16.70 3.55 -13.74
C HIS A 90 17.23 3.83 -15.14
N THR A 91 16.35 3.98 -16.11
CA THR A 91 16.72 4.55 -17.41
C THR A 91 17.11 6.02 -17.24
N THR A 92 17.80 6.59 -18.23
CA THR A 92 18.16 8.02 -18.19
C THR A 92 16.95 8.92 -18.06
N ASP A 93 15.86 8.62 -18.77
CA ASP A 93 14.63 9.41 -18.73
C ASP A 93 13.94 9.30 -17.36
N GLN A 94 13.89 8.10 -16.78
CA GLN A 94 13.38 7.89 -15.42
C GLN A 94 14.18 8.68 -14.41
N LYS A 95 15.52 8.65 -14.50
CA LYS A 95 16.39 9.40 -13.59
C LYS A 95 16.23 10.90 -13.73
N ASN A 96 16.14 11.41 -14.96
CA ASN A 96 15.87 12.83 -15.20
C ASN A 96 14.53 13.27 -14.59
N TYR A 97 13.49 12.44 -14.72
CA TYR A 97 12.20 12.69 -14.08
C TYR A 97 12.31 12.68 -12.55
N LEU A 98 12.98 11.70 -11.97
CA LEU A 98 13.14 11.59 -10.51
C LEU A 98 13.96 12.74 -9.91
N ASN A 99 14.83 13.38 -10.69
CA ASN A 99 15.64 14.53 -10.29
C ASN A 99 15.03 15.88 -10.68
N PHE A 100 13.81 15.91 -11.21
CA PHE A 100 13.19 17.13 -11.67
C PHE A 100 12.76 18.02 -10.49
N SER A 101 13.13 19.28 -10.53
CA SER A 101 12.96 20.20 -9.39
C SER A 101 11.57 20.85 -9.28
N LYS A 102 10.73 20.74 -10.32
CA LYS A 102 9.37 21.28 -10.28
C LYS A 102 8.49 20.48 -9.33
N PRO A 103 7.65 21.12 -8.49
CA PRO A 103 6.72 20.37 -7.65
C PRO A 103 5.85 19.41 -8.49
N TYR A 104 5.88 18.13 -8.14
CA TYR A 104 5.19 17.09 -8.93
C TYR A 104 3.69 17.31 -9.06
N TYR A 105 3.07 18.00 -8.09
CA TYR A 105 1.66 18.38 -8.12
C TYR A 105 1.33 19.41 -9.23
N SER A 106 2.34 20.11 -9.73
CA SER A 106 2.22 21.10 -10.83
C SER A 106 2.77 20.61 -12.17
N ILE A 107 3.13 19.32 -12.28
CA ILE A 107 3.61 18.73 -13.53
C ILE A 107 2.49 18.72 -14.57
N THR A 108 2.87 19.00 -15.82
CA THR A 108 1.98 19.00 -16.98
C THR A 108 2.36 17.92 -17.99
N GLY A 109 1.51 17.70 -18.99
CA GLY A 109 1.83 16.78 -20.08
C GLY A 109 3.08 17.19 -20.88
N SER A 110 3.36 18.47 -21.01
CA SER A 110 4.58 18.96 -21.66
C SER A 110 5.84 18.61 -20.86
N ASP A 111 5.77 18.70 -19.53
CA ASP A 111 6.87 18.26 -18.67
C ASP A 111 7.12 16.76 -18.84
N LEU A 112 6.07 15.92 -18.83
CA LEU A 112 6.18 14.49 -19.03
C LEU A 112 6.75 14.10 -20.40
N ASN A 113 6.36 14.83 -21.46
CA ASN A 113 6.91 14.62 -22.79
C ASN A 113 8.42 14.85 -22.85
N SER A 114 8.94 15.80 -22.09
CA SER A 114 10.39 16.08 -22.05
C SER A 114 11.21 14.93 -21.47
N PHE A 115 10.59 14.01 -20.73
CA PHE A 115 11.19 12.79 -20.18
C PHE A 115 10.82 11.52 -20.95
N ASN A 116 10.25 11.62 -22.13
CA ASN A 116 9.66 10.49 -22.85
C ASN A 116 8.63 9.69 -22.04
N ALA A 117 8.07 10.30 -21.00
CA ALA A 117 7.06 9.71 -20.12
C ALA A 117 5.65 9.88 -20.75
N THR A 118 5.43 9.27 -21.89
CA THR A 118 4.24 9.52 -22.72
C THR A 118 3.06 8.60 -22.40
N GLY A 119 3.24 7.65 -21.46
CA GLY A 119 2.25 6.59 -21.27
C GLY A 119 2.18 5.73 -22.53
N ALA A 120 3.32 5.26 -23.01
CA ALA A 120 3.45 4.56 -24.29
C ALA A 120 2.46 3.41 -24.43
N SER A 121 1.83 3.33 -25.58
CA SER A 121 0.93 2.22 -25.95
C SER A 121 1.67 0.92 -26.27
N SER A 122 3.00 0.96 -26.38
CA SER A 122 3.80 -0.21 -26.75
C SER A 122 4.41 -0.91 -25.52
N LEU A 123 4.32 -2.25 -25.52
CA LEU A 123 4.93 -3.14 -24.52
C LEU A 123 6.45 -3.29 -24.66
N GLN A 124 7.16 -2.31 -25.24
CA GLN A 124 8.60 -2.39 -25.36
C GLN A 124 9.26 -2.29 -23.99
N LYS A 125 9.76 -3.40 -23.47
CA LYS A 125 10.43 -3.50 -22.16
C LYS A 125 11.58 -2.49 -21.99
N SER A 126 12.26 -2.12 -23.07
CA SER A 126 13.36 -1.15 -23.06
C SER A 126 12.99 0.24 -22.52
N SER A 127 11.70 0.59 -22.52
CA SER A 127 11.25 1.91 -22.06
C SER A 127 10.80 1.95 -20.58
N TRP A 128 10.41 0.82 -20.00
CA TRP A 128 9.85 0.77 -18.66
C TRP A 128 10.54 -0.20 -17.71
N ALA A 129 11.20 -1.23 -18.21
CA ALA A 129 11.91 -2.19 -17.38
C ALA A 129 13.14 -1.54 -16.69
N PRO A 130 13.52 -1.98 -15.49
CA PRO A 130 14.76 -1.54 -14.88
C PRO A 130 15.97 -2.02 -15.69
N LYS A 131 17.08 -1.30 -15.57
CA LYS A 131 18.37 -1.79 -16.06
C LYS A 131 18.81 -2.98 -15.23
N SER A 132 19.53 -3.91 -15.86
CA SER A 132 20.21 -4.99 -15.14
C SER A 132 21.44 -4.47 -14.42
N VAL A 133 21.74 -5.07 -13.27
CA VAL A 133 23.01 -4.93 -12.58
C VAL A 133 23.91 -6.11 -12.92
N THR A 134 25.23 -5.92 -12.79
CA THR A 134 26.22 -6.96 -13.08
C THR A 134 27.15 -7.11 -11.90
N VAL A 135 27.40 -8.35 -11.48
CA VAL A 135 28.42 -8.68 -10.47
C VAL A 135 29.44 -9.61 -11.11
N ASN A 136 30.72 -9.25 -10.99
CA ASN A 136 31.84 -10.02 -11.49
C ASN A 136 32.61 -10.63 -10.31
N TRP A 137 33.25 -11.77 -10.55
CA TRP A 137 34.16 -12.42 -9.59
C TRP A 137 35.26 -13.18 -10.32
N GLY A 138 36.38 -13.39 -9.69
CA GLY A 138 37.34 -14.38 -10.10
C GLY A 138 37.16 -15.67 -9.30
N PHE A 139 37.44 -16.81 -9.90
CA PHE A 139 37.49 -18.10 -9.21
C PHE A 139 38.55 -19.02 -9.82
N THR A 140 39.43 -19.53 -8.98
CA THR A 140 40.39 -20.56 -9.36
C THR A 140 39.96 -21.87 -8.74
N ALA A 141 39.63 -22.85 -9.58
CA ALA A 141 39.18 -24.17 -9.11
C ALA A 141 40.36 -24.93 -8.46
N PRO A 142 40.08 -25.73 -7.42
CA PRO A 142 41.06 -26.65 -6.86
C PRO A 142 41.61 -27.60 -7.94
N SER A 143 42.84 -28.10 -7.74
CA SER A 143 43.47 -29.04 -8.69
C SER A 143 42.58 -30.26 -8.88
N GLY A 144 42.35 -30.63 -10.14
CA GLY A 144 41.51 -31.76 -10.53
C GLY A 144 40.00 -31.53 -10.46
N LYS A 145 39.50 -30.35 -10.08
CA LYS A 145 38.09 -29.98 -10.07
C LYS A 145 37.70 -29.20 -11.33
N THR A 146 36.52 -29.48 -11.83
CA THR A 146 35.93 -28.76 -12.97
C THR A 146 34.62 -28.12 -12.52
N VAL A 147 34.49 -26.81 -12.66
CA VAL A 147 33.25 -26.09 -12.37
C VAL A 147 32.19 -26.48 -13.40
N SER A 148 31.08 -26.99 -12.94
CA SER A 148 29.90 -27.29 -13.77
C SER A 148 28.97 -26.11 -13.92
N LYS A 149 28.77 -25.33 -12.85
CA LYS A 149 28.03 -24.05 -12.84
C LYS A 149 28.33 -23.24 -11.57
N PHE A 150 28.06 -21.94 -11.65
CA PHE A 150 27.93 -21.11 -10.47
C PHE A 150 26.46 -20.88 -10.12
N GLN A 151 26.17 -20.70 -8.83
CA GLN A 151 24.92 -20.16 -8.31
C GLN A 151 25.23 -18.82 -7.64
N PHE A 152 24.35 -17.86 -7.82
CA PHE A 152 24.46 -16.54 -7.22
C PHE A 152 23.28 -16.30 -6.30
N LEU A 153 23.53 -16.14 -5.01
CA LEU A 153 22.52 -15.89 -3.99
C LEU A 153 22.64 -14.43 -3.57
N TYR A 154 21.52 -13.69 -3.53
CA TYR A 154 21.51 -12.32 -3.02
C TYR A 154 20.25 -11.99 -2.25
N GLY A 155 20.35 -11.03 -1.31
CA GLY A 155 19.25 -10.58 -0.45
C GLY A 155 19.56 -9.26 0.25
N GLN A 156 18.64 -8.80 1.08
CA GLN A 156 18.76 -7.58 1.87
C GLN A 156 19.55 -7.79 3.17
N TYR A 157 19.54 -9.02 3.70
CA TYR A 157 20.08 -9.32 5.03
C TYR A 157 21.46 -9.95 4.95
N SER A 158 22.31 -9.59 5.89
CA SER A 158 23.70 -10.06 5.95
C SER A 158 23.84 -11.57 6.16
N ASP A 159 22.81 -12.22 6.65
CA ASP A 159 22.73 -13.68 6.83
C ASP A 159 22.13 -14.41 5.61
N LEU A 160 21.73 -13.66 4.58
CA LEU A 160 21.06 -14.17 3.38
C LEU A 160 19.76 -14.98 3.67
N SER A 161 19.08 -14.70 4.80
CA SER A 161 17.83 -15.39 5.18
C SER A 161 16.69 -15.14 4.19
N ASP A 162 16.71 -14.00 3.49
CA ASP A 162 15.77 -13.63 2.44
C ASP A 162 16.22 -13.97 1.02
N ALA A 163 17.40 -14.58 0.85
CA ALA A 163 18.07 -14.68 -0.43
C ALA A 163 17.22 -15.31 -1.54
N TYR A 164 17.40 -14.75 -2.73
CA TYR A 164 16.99 -15.36 -3.99
C TYR A 164 18.20 -15.95 -4.69
N THR A 165 18.05 -17.17 -5.22
CA THR A 165 19.12 -17.87 -5.92
C THR A 165 18.93 -17.76 -7.42
N ILE A 166 19.95 -17.27 -8.11
CA ILE A 166 20.02 -17.27 -9.57
C ILE A 166 20.93 -18.42 -10.00
N GLU A 167 20.40 -19.31 -10.83
CA GLU A 167 21.18 -20.36 -11.46
C GLU A 167 22.02 -19.75 -12.59
N GLY A 168 23.33 -19.82 -12.42
CA GLY A 168 24.28 -19.28 -13.38
C GLY A 168 24.78 -20.33 -14.37
N THR A 169 25.77 -19.90 -15.14
CA THR A 169 26.55 -20.72 -16.06
C THR A 169 27.95 -20.97 -15.49
N THR A 170 28.91 -21.34 -16.33
CA THR A 170 30.34 -21.38 -15.97
C THR A 170 31.03 -20.02 -16.04
N ALA A 171 30.32 -18.97 -16.47
CA ALA A 171 30.85 -17.61 -16.51
C ALA A 171 31.04 -17.05 -15.09
N GLN A 172 32.15 -16.37 -14.88
CA GLN A 172 32.49 -15.72 -13.60
C GLN A 172 31.86 -14.32 -13.52
N LYS A 173 30.61 -14.21 -13.91
CA LYS A 173 29.77 -13.02 -13.83
C LYS A 173 28.29 -13.38 -13.91
N ILE A 174 27.47 -12.50 -13.38
CA ILE A 174 26.02 -12.57 -13.51
C ILE A 174 25.46 -11.17 -13.80
N SER A 175 24.50 -11.09 -14.74
CA SER A 175 23.69 -9.89 -14.95
C SER A 175 22.25 -10.24 -14.67
N PHE A 176 21.56 -9.44 -13.87
CA PHE A 176 20.20 -9.72 -13.44
C PHE A 176 19.43 -8.43 -13.14
N VAL A 177 18.11 -8.54 -13.00
CA VAL A 177 17.19 -7.44 -12.65
C VAL A 177 16.64 -7.64 -11.24
N ASN A 178 16.00 -6.59 -10.73
CA ASN A 178 15.33 -6.59 -9.43
C ASN A 178 16.25 -6.68 -8.20
N PRO A 179 17.45 -6.08 -8.19
CA PRO A 179 18.19 -5.95 -6.93
C PRO A 179 17.44 -5.02 -5.97
N TYR A 180 17.82 -5.00 -4.70
CA TYR A 180 17.33 -4.01 -3.74
C TYR A 180 18.06 -2.67 -3.92
N LEU A 181 17.44 -1.55 -3.56
CA LEU A 181 18.10 -0.25 -3.49
C LEU A 181 19.08 -0.23 -2.32
N GLY A 182 20.27 0.30 -2.54
CA GLY A 182 21.35 0.33 -1.53
C GLY A 182 22.17 -0.95 -1.51
N ASP A 183 22.45 -1.44 -0.33
CA ASP A 183 23.32 -2.60 -0.11
C ASP A 183 22.58 -3.91 -0.41
N ASN A 184 23.22 -4.78 -1.17
CA ASN A 184 22.76 -6.12 -1.46
C ASN A 184 23.82 -7.12 -1.02
N TYR A 185 23.50 -7.97 -0.06
CA TYR A 185 24.38 -9.05 0.38
C TYR A 185 24.31 -10.21 -0.59
N PHE A 186 25.47 -10.80 -0.89
CA PHE A 186 25.50 -11.93 -1.82
C PHE A 186 26.61 -12.92 -1.51
N LYS A 187 26.45 -14.14 -2.03
CA LYS A 187 27.53 -15.12 -2.14
C LYS A 187 27.42 -15.86 -3.47
N VAL A 188 28.56 -16.39 -3.91
CA VAL A 188 28.68 -17.25 -5.08
C VAL A 188 28.98 -18.67 -4.64
N VAL A 189 28.33 -19.65 -5.25
CA VAL A 189 28.57 -21.07 -5.02
C VAL A 189 29.10 -21.70 -6.32
N ALA A 190 30.32 -22.19 -6.30
CA ALA A 190 30.88 -23.00 -7.38
C ALA A 190 30.45 -24.44 -7.18
N ASN A 191 29.70 -25.00 -8.15
CA ASN A 191 29.34 -26.41 -8.15
C ASN A 191 30.27 -27.15 -9.10
N PHE A 192 30.84 -28.25 -8.66
CA PHE A 192 31.78 -29.05 -9.46
C PHE A 192 31.08 -30.23 -10.12
N SER A 193 31.70 -30.75 -11.19
CA SER A 193 31.19 -31.90 -11.95
C SER A 193 31.13 -33.19 -11.12
N ASP A 194 31.90 -33.28 -10.04
CA ASP A 194 31.91 -34.42 -9.11
C ASP A 194 30.82 -34.32 -8.02
N GLY A 195 29.96 -33.28 -8.08
CA GLY A 195 28.88 -33.05 -7.13
C GLY A 195 29.28 -32.30 -5.84
N THR A 196 30.56 -32.00 -5.67
CA THR A 196 31.03 -31.16 -4.56
C THR A 196 30.83 -29.68 -4.87
N LYS A 197 30.88 -28.82 -3.84
CA LYS A 197 30.70 -27.38 -4.00
C LYS A 197 31.68 -26.60 -3.13
N GLU A 198 31.87 -25.35 -3.48
CA GLU A 198 32.63 -24.35 -2.74
C GLU A 198 31.90 -23.02 -2.73
N GLU A 199 31.90 -22.31 -1.61
CA GLU A 199 31.13 -21.10 -1.41
C GLU A 199 32.08 -19.91 -1.14
N SER A 200 31.79 -18.76 -1.72
CA SER A 200 32.50 -17.53 -1.39
C SER A 200 32.12 -17.02 0.00
N PRO A 201 32.93 -16.17 0.62
CA PRO A 201 32.44 -15.34 1.72
C PRO A 201 31.25 -14.48 1.24
N ILE A 202 30.39 -14.06 2.20
CA ILE A 202 29.34 -13.09 1.91
C ILE A 202 29.99 -11.73 1.64
N LYS A 203 29.57 -11.10 0.56
CA LYS A 203 30.01 -9.79 0.10
C LYS A 203 28.80 -8.86 -0.09
N ILE A 204 29.08 -7.58 -0.33
CA ILE A 204 28.06 -6.57 -0.62
C ILE A 204 28.35 -5.98 -2.00
N PHE A 205 27.34 -5.83 -2.83
CA PHE A 205 27.37 -4.91 -3.97
C PHE A 205 26.32 -3.82 -3.77
N LYS A 206 26.58 -2.65 -4.38
CA LYS A 206 25.74 -1.46 -4.16
C LYS A 206 24.88 -1.14 -5.38
N VAL A 207 23.67 -0.68 -5.10
CA VAL A 207 22.71 -0.14 -6.07
C VAL A 207 22.35 1.28 -5.65
N ASP A 208 22.05 2.15 -6.60
CA ASP A 208 21.55 3.50 -6.32
C ASP A 208 20.37 3.43 -5.33
N THR A 209 20.30 4.38 -4.42
CA THR A 209 19.27 4.42 -3.37
C THR A 209 18.01 5.16 -3.77
N GLN A 210 17.96 5.77 -4.97
CA GLN A 210 16.82 6.55 -5.43
C GLN A 210 15.60 5.67 -5.69
N ALA A 211 14.52 5.91 -4.96
CA ALA A 211 13.24 5.24 -5.16
C ALA A 211 12.48 5.85 -6.37
N PRO A 212 11.54 5.11 -6.98
CA PRO A 212 11.05 3.78 -6.60
C PRO A 212 11.98 2.66 -7.08
N ARG A 213 12.04 1.55 -6.36
CA ARG A 213 12.63 0.31 -6.87
C ARG A 213 11.73 -0.25 -7.98
N ASN A 214 12.07 0.07 -9.24
CA ASN A 214 11.37 -0.43 -10.40
C ASN A 214 11.70 -1.91 -10.64
N LEU A 215 10.71 -2.72 -11.03
CA LEU A 215 10.84 -4.17 -11.13
C LEU A 215 10.45 -4.69 -12.53
N ASP A 216 11.24 -5.61 -13.05
CA ASP A 216 10.86 -6.43 -14.20
C ASP A 216 10.13 -7.68 -13.69
N VAL A 217 8.84 -7.76 -13.96
CA VAL A 217 7.98 -8.88 -13.60
C VAL A 217 7.36 -9.46 -14.88
N GLY A 218 8.23 -9.98 -15.76
CA GLY A 218 7.79 -10.62 -16.98
C GLY A 218 6.86 -9.74 -17.82
N ASN A 219 5.67 -10.24 -18.09
CA ASN A 219 4.67 -9.52 -18.88
C ASN A 219 3.74 -8.62 -18.05
N MET A 220 4.01 -8.38 -16.76
CA MET A 220 3.27 -7.45 -15.90
C MET A 220 4.04 -6.12 -15.76
N PRO A 221 3.69 -5.08 -16.53
CA PRO A 221 4.36 -3.80 -16.46
C PRO A 221 3.91 -2.98 -15.26
N ASN A 222 4.55 -1.80 -15.09
CA ASN A 222 4.24 -0.85 -14.03
C ASN A 222 4.43 -1.44 -12.62
N CYS A 223 5.35 -2.42 -12.51
CA CYS A 223 5.64 -3.06 -11.24
C CYS A 223 6.76 -2.33 -10.51
N ARG A 224 6.56 -2.04 -9.23
CA ARG A 224 7.58 -1.48 -8.35
C ARG A 224 7.30 -1.73 -6.89
N ASP A 225 8.36 -1.72 -6.12
CA ASP A 225 8.33 -1.78 -4.67
C ASP A 225 7.91 -0.43 -4.08
N MET A 226 7.09 -0.44 -3.05
CA MET A 226 6.71 0.76 -2.30
C MET A 226 7.79 1.18 -1.31
N GLY A 227 8.75 0.29 -1.00
CA GLY A 227 9.86 0.51 -0.09
C GLY A 227 10.99 1.37 -0.65
N GLY A 228 11.96 1.62 0.20
CA GLY A 228 13.19 2.36 -0.14
C GLY A 228 13.12 3.87 0.07
N ARG A 229 11.94 4.45 0.31
CA ARG A 229 11.75 5.89 0.54
C ARG A 229 12.00 6.28 1.98
N ALA A 230 12.56 7.48 2.17
CA ALA A 230 12.63 8.11 3.48
C ALA A 230 11.24 8.58 3.95
N THR A 231 11.09 8.75 5.25
CA THR A 231 9.87 9.27 5.88
C THR A 231 10.10 10.63 6.52
N TYR A 232 9.03 11.39 6.76
CA TYR A 232 9.11 12.65 7.52
C TYR A 232 9.76 12.50 8.89
N ALA A 233 9.64 11.33 9.51
CA ALA A 233 10.22 11.06 10.82
C ALA A 233 11.72 10.73 10.77
N GLY A 234 12.33 10.63 9.59
CA GLY A 234 13.72 10.24 9.41
C GLY A 234 13.95 8.73 9.38
N GLY A 235 12.90 7.93 9.33
CA GLY A 235 12.99 6.49 9.07
C GLY A 235 12.97 6.19 7.56
N LYS A 236 12.87 4.90 7.24
CA LYS A 236 12.83 4.40 5.87
C LYS A 236 11.75 3.33 5.72
N ILE A 237 11.08 3.31 4.59
CA ILE A 237 10.10 2.26 4.26
C ILE A 237 10.86 0.99 3.87
N LYS A 238 10.51 -0.13 4.50
CA LYS A 238 11.13 -1.44 4.21
C LYS A 238 10.83 -1.86 2.78
N GLN A 239 11.86 -2.35 2.10
CA GLN A 239 11.73 -2.93 0.77
C GLN A 239 11.26 -4.39 0.85
N GLY A 240 10.72 -4.89 -0.24
CA GLY A 240 10.32 -6.29 -0.32
C GLY A 240 9.01 -6.64 0.37
N MET A 241 8.26 -5.65 0.84
CA MET A 241 7.03 -5.87 1.62
C MET A 241 5.75 -5.61 0.84
N ILE A 242 5.69 -4.49 0.11
CA ILE A 242 4.51 -4.12 -0.68
C ILE A 242 4.94 -3.77 -2.11
N TYR A 243 4.28 -4.39 -3.07
CA TYR A 243 4.50 -4.14 -4.49
C TYR A 243 3.22 -3.62 -5.15
N ARG A 244 3.35 -2.69 -6.09
CA ARG A 244 2.25 -2.27 -6.96
C ARG A 244 2.53 -2.68 -8.39
N THR A 245 1.48 -3.04 -9.15
CA THR A 245 1.64 -3.53 -10.52
C THR A 245 0.35 -3.39 -11.35
N ALA A 246 0.43 -3.72 -12.64
CA ALA A 246 -0.74 -3.99 -13.48
C ALA A 246 -1.37 -5.34 -13.12
N GLY A 247 -2.63 -5.53 -13.47
CA GLY A 247 -3.36 -6.79 -13.26
C GLY A 247 -3.24 -7.76 -14.44
N ASN A 248 -3.87 -8.92 -14.30
CA ASN A 248 -3.85 -9.97 -15.31
C ASN A 248 -4.41 -9.54 -16.68
N LYS A 249 -5.45 -8.67 -16.67
CA LYS A 249 -6.08 -8.19 -17.93
C LYS A 249 -5.41 -6.95 -18.53
N PHE A 250 -4.19 -6.64 -18.14
CA PHE A 250 -3.43 -5.65 -18.87
C PHE A 250 -3.32 -6.07 -20.34
N ASP A 251 -3.61 -5.16 -21.25
CA ASP A 251 -3.58 -5.39 -22.71
C ASP A 251 -4.42 -6.60 -23.18
N ASN A 252 -5.59 -6.82 -22.53
CA ASN A 252 -6.54 -7.89 -22.87
C ASN A 252 -5.97 -9.32 -22.78
N ARG A 253 -4.89 -9.55 -22.06
CA ARG A 253 -4.34 -10.88 -21.81
C ARG A 253 -5.32 -11.76 -21.01
N SER A 254 -5.20 -13.06 -21.22
CA SER A 254 -5.96 -14.06 -20.46
C SER A 254 -5.19 -14.57 -19.23
N SER A 255 -3.86 -14.44 -19.23
CA SER A 255 -2.99 -14.93 -18.16
C SER A 255 -1.64 -14.22 -18.13
N ILE A 256 -0.97 -14.29 -16.99
CA ILE A 256 0.45 -13.96 -16.87
C ILE A 256 1.32 -15.08 -17.45
N ASP A 257 2.54 -14.74 -17.87
CA ASP A 257 3.50 -15.74 -18.36
C ASP A 257 4.24 -16.46 -17.21
N SER A 258 5.04 -17.46 -17.57
CA SER A 258 5.83 -18.25 -16.62
C SER A 258 6.89 -17.43 -15.90
N ASP A 259 7.48 -16.44 -16.59
CA ASP A 259 8.51 -15.58 -16.01
C ASP A 259 7.89 -14.69 -14.93
N CYS A 260 6.72 -14.11 -15.22
CA CYS A 260 5.95 -13.36 -14.24
C CYS A 260 5.61 -14.20 -12.99
N GLN A 261 5.12 -15.44 -13.20
CA GLN A 261 4.84 -16.36 -12.10
C GLN A 261 6.10 -16.65 -11.27
N THR A 262 7.23 -16.88 -11.92
CA THR A 262 8.50 -17.18 -11.26
C THR A 262 8.97 -15.97 -10.42
N VAL A 263 8.95 -14.78 -11.00
CA VAL A 263 9.34 -13.56 -10.27
C VAL A 263 8.44 -13.34 -9.06
N LEU A 264 7.11 -13.36 -9.23
CA LEU A 264 6.17 -13.11 -8.14
C LEU A 264 6.29 -14.16 -7.02
N THR A 265 6.44 -15.45 -7.36
CA THR A 265 6.42 -16.53 -6.36
C THR A 265 7.78 -16.85 -5.76
N LYS A 266 8.87 -16.77 -6.54
CA LYS A 266 10.21 -17.20 -6.11
C LYS A 266 11.11 -16.05 -5.71
N GLN A 267 11.11 -14.95 -6.48
CA GLN A 267 11.96 -13.81 -6.19
C GLN A 267 11.28 -12.85 -5.20
N LEU A 268 10.05 -12.43 -5.47
CA LEU A 268 9.31 -11.49 -4.62
C LEU A 268 8.55 -12.20 -3.48
N LYS A 269 8.39 -13.51 -3.54
CA LYS A 269 7.78 -14.38 -2.51
C LYS A 269 6.42 -13.88 -2.03
N VAL A 270 5.59 -13.35 -2.93
CA VAL A 270 4.29 -12.75 -2.60
C VAL A 270 3.35 -13.78 -1.96
N LYS A 271 2.65 -13.36 -0.90
CA LYS A 271 1.67 -14.17 -0.18
C LYS A 271 0.24 -13.69 -0.39
N THR A 272 0.05 -12.39 -0.66
CA THR A 272 -1.29 -11.82 -0.78
C THR A 272 -1.40 -10.93 -2.01
N GLU A 273 -2.46 -11.14 -2.78
CA GLU A 273 -2.91 -10.31 -3.89
C GLU A 273 -4.07 -9.44 -3.45
N ILE A 274 -3.97 -8.11 -3.64
CA ILE A 274 -5.10 -7.20 -3.46
C ILE A 274 -5.52 -6.65 -4.81
N ASN A 275 -6.68 -7.08 -5.29
CA ASN A 275 -7.26 -6.58 -6.52
C ASN A 275 -8.18 -5.39 -6.24
N VAL A 276 -7.71 -4.18 -6.57
CA VAL A 276 -8.49 -2.94 -6.50
C VAL A 276 -9.17 -2.58 -7.82
N ALA A 277 -9.15 -3.47 -8.82
CA ALA A 277 -9.86 -3.31 -10.09
C ALA A 277 -11.39 -3.46 -9.90
N ASN A 278 -12.13 -3.58 -10.97
CA ASN A 278 -13.59 -3.65 -10.95
C ASN A 278 -14.15 -5.07 -11.14
N SER A 279 -13.30 -6.08 -11.28
CA SER A 279 -13.76 -7.46 -11.46
C SER A 279 -12.68 -8.48 -11.10
N THR A 280 -13.12 -9.69 -10.73
CA THR A 280 -12.27 -10.86 -10.49
C THR A 280 -11.46 -11.29 -11.72
N GLY A 281 -11.91 -10.92 -12.92
CA GLY A 281 -11.16 -11.21 -14.15
C GLY A 281 -9.79 -10.52 -14.23
N ASN A 282 -9.50 -9.57 -13.33
CA ASN A 282 -8.17 -8.96 -13.21
C ASN A 282 -7.27 -9.70 -12.22
N ASN A 283 -7.79 -10.67 -11.44
CA ASN A 283 -6.98 -11.44 -10.49
C ASN A 283 -5.86 -12.18 -11.21
N VAL A 284 -4.71 -12.18 -10.61
CA VAL A 284 -3.54 -12.93 -11.09
C VAL A 284 -3.66 -14.40 -10.69
N ASN A 285 -4.25 -14.68 -9.52
CA ASN A 285 -4.54 -16.01 -9.00
C ASN A 285 -3.30 -16.93 -8.94
N LEU A 286 -2.23 -16.44 -8.36
CA LEU A 286 -1.04 -17.26 -8.12
C LEU A 286 -1.35 -18.40 -7.16
N SER A 287 -0.82 -19.59 -7.46
CA SER A 287 -0.97 -20.74 -6.58
C SER A 287 -0.34 -20.46 -5.19
N GLY A 288 -1.10 -20.71 -4.13
CA GLY A 288 -0.68 -20.48 -2.76
C GLY A 288 -0.76 -19.02 -2.28
N THR A 289 -1.30 -18.12 -3.09
CA THR A 289 -1.49 -16.71 -2.74
C THR A 289 -2.92 -16.46 -2.29
N ASN A 290 -3.09 -15.74 -1.18
CA ASN A 290 -4.39 -15.25 -0.73
C ASN A 290 -4.86 -14.11 -1.64
N VAL A 291 -6.12 -14.15 -2.13
CA VAL A 291 -6.66 -13.13 -3.03
C VAL A 291 -7.76 -12.33 -2.33
N VAL A 292 -7.54 -11.02 -2.20
CA VAL A 292 -8.49 -10.07 -1.63
C VAL A 292 -9.04 -9.14 -2.70
N ASN A 293 -10.34 -9.18 -2.92
CA ASN A 293 -11.02 -8.34 -3.91
C ASN A 293 -11.56 -7.06 -3.25
N ALA A 294 -10.80 -5.98 -3.31
CA ALA A 294 -11.15 -4.66 -2.81
C ALA A 294 -11.52 -3.71 -3.96
N PHE A 295 -12.54 -4.04 -4.74
CA PHE A 295 -12.91 -3.35 -5.97
C PHE A 295 -13.28 -1.89 -5.75
N MET A 296 -12.45 -0.98 -6.26
CA MET A 296 -12.65 0.46 -6.16
C MET A 296 -13.41 1.01 -7.37
N ALA A 297 -14.21 2.04 -7.12
CA ALA A 297 -14.85 2.81 -8.17
C ALA A 297 -13.79 3.58 -8.98
N TYR A 298 -14.04 3.70 -10.29
CA TYR A 298 -13.18 4.39 -11.25
C TYR A 298 -14.03 5.13 -12.27
N GLY A 299 -13.56 6.25 -12.76
CA GLY A 299 -14.18 7.00 -13.86
C GLY A 299 -14.22 8.50 -13.65
N ALA A 300 -14.43 9.24 -14.76
CA ALA A 300 -14.46 10.70 -14.86
C ALA A 300 -15.61 11.40 -14.13
N THR A 301 -16.42 10.64 -13.42
CA THR A 301 -17.57 11.20 -12.73
C THR A 301 -17.20 11.62 -11.31
N PRO A 302 -17.92 12.58 -10.69
CA PRO A 302 -17.67 13.06 -9.34
C PRO A 302 -17.74 11.96 -8.25
N TYR A 303 -17.68 10.71 -8.63
CA TYR A 303 -17.89 9.53 -7.79
C TYR A 303 -16.62 8.82 -7.33
N SER A 304 -15.47 9.13 -7.89
CA SER A 304 -14.20 8.53 -7.48
C SER A 304 -13.48 9.42 -6.46
N ASN A 305 -14.06 9.59 -5.29
CA ASN A 305 -13.43 10.27 -4.16
C ASN A 305 -13.11 9.29 -3.03
N LEU A 306 -12.40 9.77 -2.01
CA LEU A 306 -12.02 9.00 -0.84
C LEU A 306 -13.25 8.35 -0.18
N ALA A 307 -14.31 9.11 -0.02
CA ALA A 307 -15.52 8.64 0.63
C ALA A 307 -16.19 7.48 -0.12
N ARG A 308 -16.29 7.54 -1.44
CA ARG A 308 -16.88 6.47 -2.23
C ARG A 308 -16.10 5.16 -2.14
N ASN A 309 -14.78 5.24 -2.06
CA ASN A 309 -13.91 4.08 -1.96
C ASN A 309 -13.57 3.73 -0.50
N SER A 310 -14.12 4.45 0.47
CA SER A 310 -13.80 4.32 1.89
C SER A 310 -13.85 2.89 2.41
N VAL A 311 -14.89 2.16 2.05
CA VAL A 311 -15.08 0.75 2.42
C VAL A 311 -13.96 -0.13 1.89
N ARG A 312 -13.52 0.12 0.65
CA ARG A 312 -12.45 -0.65 0.00
C ARG A 312 -11.09 -0.24 0.50
N ILE A 313 -10.90 1.04 0.77
CA ILE A 313 -9.68 1.54 1.40
C ILE A 313 -9.51 0.90 2.79
N ARG A 314 -10.58 0.85 3.61
CA ARG A 314 -10.55 0.14 4.91
C ARG A 314 -10.18 -1.33 4.74
N GLN A 315 -10.78 -2.02 3.76
CA GLN A 315 -10.45 -3.42 3.47
C GLN A 315 -8.96 -3.60 3.13
N VAL A 316 -8.39 -2.69 2.34
CA VAL A 316 -6.94 -2.69 2.05
C VAL A 316 -6.13 -2.48 3.33
N MET A 317 -6.49 -1.49 4.16
CA MET A 317 -5.78 -1.22 5.42
C MET A 317 -5.90 -2.42 6.39
N ASP A 318 -7.03 -3.09 6.45
CA ASP A 318 -7.21 -4.31 7.26
C ASP A 318 -6.25 -5.43 6.83
N VAL A 319 -6.06 -5.64 5.53
CA VAL A 319 -5.10 -6.62 5.01
C VAL A 319 -3.67 -6.24 5.36
N LEU A 320 -3.32 -4.96 5.21
CA LEU A 320 -1.98 -4.46 5.49
C LEU A 320 -1.63 -4.42 6.99
N ALA A 321 -2.63 -4.44 7.87
CA ALA A 321 -2.42 -4.48 9.31
C ALA A 321 -2.10 -5.88 9.85
N ASP A 322 -2.08 -6.91 9.01
CA ASP A 322 -1.73 -8.28 9.38
C ASP A 322 -0.39 -8.66 8.73
N GLU A 323 0.65 -8.81 9.55
CA GLU A 323 2.01 -9.13 9.10
C GLU A 323 2.10 -10.47 8.36
N SER A 324 1.20 -11.42 8.64
CA SER A 324 1.17 -12.72 7.97
C SER A 324 0.85 -12.63 6.46
N ASN A 325 0.22 -11.54 6.04
CA ASN A 325 -0.12 -11.29 4.63
C ASN A 325 1.07 -10.90 3.75
N TYR A 326 2.18 -10.46 4.36
CA TYR A 326 3.33 -9.96 3.59
C TYR A 326 4.25 -11.05 3.06
N PRO A 327 4.88 -10.87 1.90
CA PRO A 327 4.77 -9.71 0.99
C PRO A 327 3.44 -9.64 0.27
N VAL A 328 2.95 -8.41 0.07
CA VAL A 328 1.68 -8.09 -0.60
C VAL A 328 1.95 -7.48 -1.97
N PHE A 329 1.20 -7.87 -3.00
CA PHE A 329 1.10 -7.03 -4.19
C PHE A 329 -0.34 -6.57 -4.42
N TYR A 330 -0.48 -5.33 -4.88
CA TYR A 330 -1.79 -4.78 -5.19
C TYR A 330 -1.82 -4.18 -6.60
N HIS A 331 -2.98 -4.27 -7.24
CA HIS A 331 -3.11 -3.87 -8.64
C HIS A 331 -4.53 -3.48 -9.01
N CYS A 332 -4.65 -2.74 -10.10
CA CYS A 332 -5.89 -2.63 -10.85
C CYS A 332 -5.72 -3.29 -12.24
N ARG A 333 -6.29 -2.73 -13.31
CA ARG A 333 -6.06 -3.25 -14.67
C ARG A 333 -4.68 -2.87 -15.20
N ILE A 334 -4.35 -1.58 -15.21
CA ILE A 334 -3.09 -1.04 -15.76
C ILE A 334 -2.09 -0.60 -14.69
N GLY A 335 -2.42 -0.75 -13.41
CA GLY A 335 -1.53 -0.41 -12.31
C GLY A 335 -1.35 1.08 -12.04
N THR A 336 -2.21 1.96 -12.58
CA THR A 336 -2.03 3.41 -12.51
C THR A 336 -3.05 4.08 -11.61
N ASP A 337 -4.36 4.07 -11.97
CA ASP A 337 -5.36 4.96 -11.36
C ASP A 337 -5.81 4.48 -9.98
N ARG A 338 -6.59 3.38 -9.88
CA ARG A 338 -7.00 2.81 -8.58
C ARG A 338 -5.81 2.33 -7.76
N THR A 339 -4.82 1.76 -8.42
CA THR A 339 -3.51 1.44 -7.81
C THR A 339 -2.80 2.70 -7.34
N GLY A 340 -2.87 3.80 -8.10
CA GLY A 340 -2.31 5.09 -7.71
C GLY A 340 -2.97 5.68 -6.47
N ILE A 341 -4.31 5.66 -6.40
CA ILE A 341 -5.07 6.09 -5.22
C ILE A 341 -4.65 5.28 -3.99
N THR A 342 -4.59 3.94 -4.14
CA THR A 342 -4.11 3.05 -3.08
C THR A 342 -2.69 3.41 -2.66
N GLY A 343 -1.80 3.69 -3.63
CA GLY A 343 -0.42 4.10 -3.38
C GLY A 343 -0.31 5.44 -2.65
N VAL A 344 -1.17 6.41 -2.96
CA VAL A 344 -1.24 7.69 -2.23
C VAL A 344 -1.60 7.47 -0.76
N MET A 345 -2.60 6.60 -0.48
CA MET A 345 -2.98 6.27 0.89
C MET A 345 -1.86 5.55 1.66
N ILE A 346 -1.22 4.57 1.04
CA ILE A 346 -0.14 3.82 1.67
C ILE A 346 1.07 4.72 1.91
N ASN A 347 1.58 5.41 0.88
CA ASN A 347 2.74 6.29 1.02
C ASN A 347 2.48 7.44 2.00
N GLY A 348 1.29 8.05 1.95
CA GLY A 348 0.90 9.10 2.87
C GLY A 348 0.87 8.59 4.31
N LEU A 349 0.22 7.47 4.60
CA LEU A 349 0.18 6.85 5.92
C LEU A 349 1.60 6.54 6.45
N LEU A 350 2.47 6.05 5.57
CA LEU A 350 3.84 5.69 5.93
C LEU A 350 4.78 6.90 6.08
N GLY A 351 4.30 8.10 5.79
CA GLY A 351 5.07 9.34 5.98
C GLY A 351 6.07 9.64 4.88
N VAL A 352 5.85 9.13 3.68
CA VAL A 352 6.60 9.55 2.49
C VAL A 352 6.31 11.03 2.21
N PRO A 353 7.32 11.88 1.94
CA PRO A 353 7.11 13.28 1.61
C PRO A 353 6.13 13.47 0.44
N PHE A 354 5.24 14.46 0.57
CA PHE A 354 4.13 14.67 -0.36
C PHE A 354 4.57 14.70 -1.83
N ASN A 355 5.67 15.39 -2.12
CA ASN A 355 6.16 15.48 -3.49
C ASN A 355 6.58 14.12 -4.07
N GLU A 356 7.15 13.24 -3.24
CA GLU A 356 7.52 11.88 -3.64
C GLU A 356 6.31 10.96 -3.81
N VAL A 357 5.24 11.18 -3.03
CA VAL A 357 3.96 10.47 -3.21
C VAL A 357 3.40 10.73 -4.62
N ILE A 358 3.43 12.00 -5.06
CA ILE A 358 2.95 12.38 -6.39
C ILE A 358 3.90 11.90 -7.48
N GLN A 359 5.21 11.97 -7.22
CA GLN A 359 6.24 11.43 -8.11
C GLN A 359 6.02 9.94 -8.38
N ASP A 360 5.72 9.16 -7.35
CA ASP A 360 5.41 7.74 -7.54
C ASP A 360 4.21 7.52 -8.46
N TYR A 361 3.14 8.30 -8.29
CA TYR A 361 1.99 8.23 -9.21
C TYR A 361 2.39 8.51 -10.65
N GLY A 362 3.09 9.62 -10.88
CA GLY A 362 3.54 10.06 -12.21
C GLY A 362 4.57 9.13 -12.85
N PHE A 363 5.32 8.37 -12.06
CA PHE A 363 6.29 7.38 -12.57
C PHE A 363 5.61 6.30 -13.45
N SER A 364 4.31 6.07 -13.28
CA SER A 364 3.53 5.17 -14.14
C SER A 364 3.56 5.57 -15.62
N ASN A 365 3.86 6.84 -15.95
CA ASN A 365 3.95 7.33 -17.34
C ASN A 365 5.15 6.76 -18.12
N PHE A 366 6.10 6.12 -17.44
CA PHE A 366 7.17 5.36 -18.10
C PHE A 366 6.73 3.94 -18.50
N SER A 367 5.56 3.50 -18.03
CA SER A 367 4.99 2.18 -18.34
C SER A 367 4.02 2.26 -19.52
N PRO A 368 3.71 1.14 -20.19
CA PRO A 368 2.72 1.12 -21.26
C PRO A 368 1.31 1.27 -20.69
N ILE A 369 0.92 2.49 -20.46
CA ILE A 369 -0.44 2.91 -20.08
C ILE A 369 -1.08 3.65 -21.25
N ASP A 370 -2.40 3.62 -21.33
CA ASP A 370 -3.16 4.12 -22.48
C ASP A 370 -3.06 5.65 -22.72
N ASN A 371 -2.82 6.43 -21.70
CA ASN A 371 -2.66 7.89 -21.76
C ASN A 371 -1.80 8.40 -20.59
N GLN A 372 -1.16 9.53 -20.77
CA GLN A 372 -0.46 10.22 -19.70
C GLN A 372 -1.35 10.50 -18.49
N ARG A 373 -0.76 10.41 -17.29
CA ARG A 373 -1.39 10.69 -16.01
C ARG A 373 -0.56 11.69 -15.22
N TYR A 374 -1.20 12.78 -14.79
CA TYR A 374 -0.61 13.77 -13.88
C TYR A 374 -1.72 14.48 -13.08
N PRO A 375 -1.42 14.98 -11.88
CA PRO A 375 -2.38 15.76 -11.10
C PRO A 375 -2.80 17.02 -11.89
N GLY A 376 -4.09 17.32 -11.94
CA GLY A 376 -4.61 18.47 -12.66
C GLY A 376 -4.92 18.25 -14.15
N LYS A 377 -4.74 17.04 -14.68
CA LYS A 377 -5.32 16.67 -15.97
C LYS A 377 -6.85 16.72 -15.87
N THR A 378 -7.49 17.46 -16.79
CA THR A 378 -8.93 17.65 -16.75
C THR A 378 -9.70 16.34 -16.99
N PRO A 379 -10.90 16.18 -16.39
CA PRO A 379 -11.70 14.95 -16.43
C PRO A 379 -12.11 14.48 -17.82
N ASP A 380 -12.11 15.35 -18.82
CA ASP A 380 -12.61 15.09 -20.17
C ASP A 380 -11.81 14.05 -20.96
N ASN A 381 -10.65 13.65 -20.43
CA ASN A 381 -9.75 12.67 -21.03
C ASN A 381 -9.62 11.39 -20.19
N ASN A 382 -10.73 10.76 -19.82
CA ASN A 382 -10.78 9.50 -19.10
C ASN A 382 -10.34 9.49 -17.63
N GLY A 383 -10.67 10.54 -16.91
CA GLY A 383 -11.02 10.34 -15.51
C GLY A 383 -9.90 10.20 -14.52
N ASP A 384 -8.87 10.99 -14.60
CA ASP A 384 -7.88 11.03 -13.54
C ASP A 384 -8.19 12.07 -12.50
N ASP A 385 -8.97 11.66 -11.54
CA ASP A 385 -9.27 12.47 -10.38
C ASP A 385 -8.43 12.14 -9.15
N ILE A 386 -7.18 11.70 -9.35
CA ILE A 386 -6.25 11.57 -8.23
C ILE A 386 -6.12 12.88 -7.45
N LYS A 387 -6.23 14.01 -8.16
CA LYS A 387 -6.24 15.33 -7.54
C LYS A 387 -7.35 15.47 -6.50
N LYS A 388 -8.55 14.95 -6.76
CA LYS A 388 -9.65 15.02 -5.79
C LYS A 388 -9.35 14.26 -4.51
N TYR A 389 -8.77 13.07 -4.62
CA TYR A 389 -8.32 12.32 -3.44
C TYR A 389 -7.27 13.06 -2.64
N ILE A 390 -6.32 13.65 -3.34
CA ILE A 390 -5.26 14.42 -2.72
C ILE A 390 -5.83 15.67 -2.06
N ASP A 391 -6.69 16.42 -2.75
CA ASP A 391 -7.32 17.63 -2.21
C ASP A 391 -8.20 17.31 -0.97
N GLU A 392 -8.86 16.15 -0.95
CA GLU A 392 -9.61 15.69 0.22
C GLU A 392 -8.70 15.37 1.41
N ILE A 393 -7.53 14.77 1.16
CA ILE A 393 -6.54 14.52 2.21
C ILE A 393 -5.92 15.82 2.70
N LEU A 394 -5.51 16.70 1.78
CA LEU A 394 -4.92 18.00 2.13
C LEU A 394 -5.89 18.92 2.90
N ALA A 395 -7.19 18.70 2.76
CA ALA A 395 -8.20 19.40 3.55
C ALA A 395 -8.32 18.89 4.98
N MET A 396 -7.74 17.75 5.32
CA MET A 396 -7.78 17.21 6.67
C MET A 396 -6.77 17.91 7.58
N PRO A 397 -7.09 18.05 8.88
CA PRO A 397 -6.15 18.58 9.86
C PRO A 397 -4.87 17.75 9.92
N GLY A 398 -3.72 18.41 10.03
CA GLY A 398 -2.41 17.76 10.15
C GLY A 398 -1.27 18.72 9.83
N ASN A 399 -0.11 18.52 10.45
CA ASN A 399 1.10 19.34 10.22
C ASN A 399 1.81 18.99 8.91
N ASN A 400 1.56 17.79 8.38
CA ASN A 400 2.16 17.26 7.17
C ASN A 400 1.21 16.27 6.51
N PHE A 401 1.58 15.80 5.32
CA PHE A 401 0.75 14.88 4.54
C PHE A 401 0.51 13.54 5.25
N GLN A 402 1.42 13.08 6.10
CA GLN A 402 1.23 11.85 6.88
C GLN A 402 0.09 12.01 7.89
N GLU A 403 0.11 13.07 8.70
CA GLU A 403 -0.96 13.34 9.68
C GLU A 403 -2.30 13.56 8.98
N GLN A 404 -2.30 14.31 7.86
CA GLN A 404 -3.51 14.52 7.06
C GLN A 404 -4.07 13.21 6.50
N THR A 405 -3.21 12.32 5.98
CA THR A 405 -3.62 11.00 5.49
C THR A 405 -4.14 10.12 6.62
N TYR A 406 -3.47 10.13 7.77
CA TYR A 406 -3.89 9.38 8.95
C TYR A 406 -5.29 9.81 9.41
N ASN A 407 -5.52 11.12 9.54
CA ASN A 407 -6.82 11.68 9.93
C ASN A 407 -7.91 11.41 8.88
N ALA A 408 -7.57 11.44 7.58
CA ALA A 408 -8.49 11.04 6.51
C ALA A 408 -8.92 9.57 6.67
N LEU A 409 -7.97 8.68 6.93
CA LEU A 409 -8.23 7.25 7.14
C LEU A 409 -9.08 7.00 8.40
N LEU A 410 -8.80 7.69 9.51
CA LEU A 410 -9.65 7.64 10.70
C LEU A 410 -11.08 8.09 10.39
N SER A 411 -11.23 9.20 9.67
CA SER A 411 -12.54 9.78 9.34
C SER A 411 -13.42 8.88 8.48
N ILE A 412 -12.83 7.96 7.73
CA ILE A 412 -13.57 6.95 6.98
C ILE A 412 -13.72 5.63 7.75
N GLY A 413 -13.33 5.56 9.02
CA GLY A 413 -13.54 4.43 9.92
C GLY A 413 -12.42 3.38 9.92
N CYS A 414 -11.18 3.73 9.52
CA CYS A 414 -10.03 2.89 9.80
C CYS A 414 -9.70 2.95 11.29
N GLN A 415 -9.31 1.82 11.88
CA GLN A 415 -8.98 1.74 13.30
C GLN A 415 -7.56 2.24 13.55
N PRO A 416 -7.32 3.12 14.56
CA PRO A 416 -6.01 3.68 14.84
C PRO A 416 -4.95 2.59 15.11
N GLU A 417 -5.31 1.53 15.82
CA GLU A 417 -4.42 0.41 16.14
C GLU A 417 -3.90 -0.27 14.86
N LYS A 418 -4.78 -0.43 13.85
CA LYS A 418 -4.42 -1.02 12.56
C LYS A 418 -3.50 -0.10 11.76
N LEU A 419 -3.78 1.19 11.73
CA LEU A 419 -2.93 2.17 11.05
C LEU A 419 -1.53 2.22 11.68
N ASN A 420 -1.44 2.23 13.01
CA ASN A 420 -0.18 2.18 13.73
C ASN A 420 0.57 0.85 13.49
N THR A 421 -0.16 -0.26 13.40
CA THR A 421 0.42 -1.57 13.08
C THR A 421 1.05 -1.54 11.68
N ILE A 422 0.38 -0.97 10.67
CA ILE A 422 0.94 -0.83 9.30
C ILE A 422 2.24 -0.02 9.33
N ILE A 423 2.24 1.13 10.02
CA ILE A 423 3.44 1.96 10.16
C ILE A 423 4.57 1.16 10.82
N ASN A 424 4.27 0.39 11.86
CA ASN A 424 5.23 -0.43 12.58
C ASN A 424 5.82 -1.57 11.73
N ILE A 425 4.99 -2.27 10.96
CA ILE A 425 5.41 -3.33 10.06
C ILE A 425 6.34 -2.78 8.97
N MET A 426 5.95 -1.65 8.38
CA MET A 426 6.56 -1.13 7.14
C MET A 426 7.76 -0.22 7.34
N THR A 427 7.95 0.37 8.52
CA THR A 427 9.00 1.36 8.75
C THR A 427 10.16 0.78 9.55
N GLU A 428 11.38 1.01 9.09
CA GLU A 428 12.63 0.78 9.82
C GLU A 428 13.24 2.11 10.30
N GLY A 429 14.02 2.07 11.37
CA GLY A 429 14.59 3.27 11.99
C GLY A 429 13.52 4.08 12.74
N THR A 430 13.64 5.40 12.66
CA THR A 430 12.73 6.33 13.36
C THR A 430 11.34 6.27 12.78
N LYS A 431 10.34 6.06 13.63
CA LYS A 431 8.93 6.04 13.27
C LYS A 431 8.25 7.32 13.71
N ALA A 432 7.23 7.75 12.96
CA ALA A 432 6.41 8.86 13.38
C ALA A 432 5.61 8.46 14.63
N ASP A 433 5.67 9.28 15.64
CA ASP A 433 4.75 9.23 16.77
C ASP A 433 3.49 10.03 16.40
N ILE A 434 2.60 9.38 15.66
CA ILE A 434 1.34 9.99 15.27
C ILE A 434 0.39 9.86 16.44
N GLN A 435 0.23 10.96 17.16
CA GLN A 435 -0.81 11.08 18.14
C GLN A 435 -2.11 11.50 17.45
N ILE A 436 -3.21 10.84 17.81
CA ILE A 436 -4.53 11.27 17.37
C ILE A 436 -4.77 12.65 17.97
N LYS A 437 -4.70 13.70 17.13
CA LYS A 437 -4.94 15.08 17.54
C LYS A 437 -6.43 15.42 17.56
N GLY A 438 -7.26 14.44 17.91
CA GLY A 438 -8.70 14.57 17.92
C GLY A 438 -9.40 13.40 18.58
N VAL A 439 -10.71 13.49 18.67
CA VAL A 439 -11.59 12.43 19.19
C VAL A 439 -12.43 11.92 18.04
N VAL A 440 -12.37 10.62 17.80
CA VAL A 440 -13.21 9.92 16.80
C VAL A 440 -14.25 9.11 17.53
N GLY A 441 -15.51 9.46 17.31
CA GLY A 441 -16.65 8.70 17.81
C GLY A 441 -17.18 7.75 16.75
N GLU A 442 -17.23 6.46 17.08
CA GLU A 442 -17.78 5.40 16.23
C GLU A 442 -18.52 4.38 17.11
N GLY A 443 -19.56 3.79 16.58
CA GLY A 443 -20.22 2.65 17.20
C GLY A 443 -20.65 2.86 18.65
N SER A 444 -19.93 2.25 19.60
CA SER A 444 -20.28 2.31 21.02
C SER A 444 -19.91 3.62 21.70
N THR A 445 -19.05 4.45 21.10
CA THR A 445 -18.65 5.75 21.66
C THR A 445 -19.62 6.87 21.33
N LEU A 446 -20.51 6.66 20.36
CA LEU A 446 -21.56 7.61 19.99
C LEU A 446 -22.87 7.25 20.68
N SER A 447 -23.59 8.27 21.16
CA SER A 447 -25.01 8.17 21.47
C SER A 447 -25.87 8.56 20.27
N SER A 448 -27.05 7.95 20.11
CA SER A 448 -27.93 8.25 18.97
C SER A 448 -29.39 7.94 19.27
N THR A 449 -30.27 8.75 18.70
CA THR A 449 -31.71 8.45 18.59
C THR A 449 -32.07 7.73 17.28
N GLY A 450 -31.10 7.55 16.38
CA GLY A 450 -31.23 6.78 15.16
C GLY A 450 -31.17 5.27 15.40
N ASN A 451 -31.42 4.50 14.34
CA ASN A 451 -31.39 3.05 14.40
C ASN A 451 -29.96 2.54 14.29
N LYS A 452 -29.45 1.92 15.35
CA LYS A 452 -28.12 1.30 15.34
C LYS A 452 -28.11 0.10 14.39
N LYS A 453 -27.14 0.06 13.50
CA LYS A 453 -26.90 -1.04 12.55
C LYS A 453 -25.48 -1.56 12.74
N THR A 454 -25.31 -2.86 12.55
CA THR A 454 -24.01 -3.51 12.46
C THR A 454 -23.88 -4.17 11.09
N SER A 455 -22.67 -4.20 10.56
CA SER A 455 -22.40 -4.82 9.27
C SER A 455 -21.05 -5.50 9.31
N THR A 456 -21.00 -6.74 8.83
CA THR A 456 -19.76 -7.43 8.48
C THR A 456 -19.36 -7.22 7.02
N ASP A 457 -20.23 -6.58 6.24
CA ASP A 457 -19.97 -6.24 4.85
C ASP A 457 -19.13 -4.95 4.80
N TYR A 458 -17.99 -5.00 4.14
CA TYR A 458 -17.16 -3.82 3.88
C TYR A 458 -17.87 -2.68 3.12
N LYS A 459 -19.10 -2.85 2.70
CA LYS A 459 -19.92 -1.77 2.15
C LYS A 459 -20.43 -0.78 3.21
N ASN A 460 -20.36 -1.15 4.48
CA ASN A 460 -20.80 -0.31 5.59
C ASN A 460 -19.72 -0.26 6.67
N PRO A 461 -19.67 0.79 7.51
CA PRO A 461 -18.90 0.76 8.75
C PRO A 461 -19.33 -0.45 9.59
N ALA A 462 -18.46 -0.95 10.44
CA ALA A 462 -18.79 -2.05 11.34
C ALA A 462 -20.01 -1.73 12.20
N THR A 463 -20.14 -0.47 12.62
CA THR A 463 -21.34 0.07 13.27
C THR A 463 -21.65 1.44 12.68
N TYR A 464 -22.93 1.72 12.43
CA TYR A 464 -23.40 3.02 11.99
C TYR A 464 -24.82 3.25 12.52
N TYR A 465 -25.27 4.50 12.47
CA TYR A 465 -26.62 4.89 12.86
C TYR A 465 -27.39 5.38 11.64
N GLU A 466 -28.52 4.74 11.36
CA GLU A 466 -29.47 5.20 10.36
C GLU A 466 -30.34 6.28 10.97
N CYS A 467 -30.15 7.52 10.53
CA CYS A 467 -30.82 8.71 11.03
C CYS A 467 -31.73 9.32 9.96
N SER A 468 -33.03 9.28 10.18
CA SER A 468 -34.04 10.02 9.42
C SER A 468 -34.27 11.41 10.05
N SER A 469 -35.17 12.21 9.45
CA SER A 469 -35.52 13.54 9.97
C SER A 469 -35.88 13.50 11.46
N GLY A 470 -35.32 14.41 12.22
CA GLY A 470 -35.47 14.51 13.68
C GLY A 470 -34.59 13.56 14.48
N LYS A 471 -33.79 12.69 13.83
CA LYS A 471 -32.83 11.82 14.52
C LYS A 471 -31.44 12.44 14.56
N GLU A 472 -30.67 12.05 15.57
CA GLU A 472 -29.36 12.64 15.84
C GLU A 472 -28.34 11.62 16.35
N VAL A 473 -27.08 12.00 16.22
CA VAL A 473 -25.91 11.31 16.76
C VAL A 473 -25.07 12.31 17.53
N SER A 474 -24.59 11.92 18.70
CA SER A 474 -23.80 12.79 19.57
C SER A 474 -22.52 12.12 20.02
N LEU A 475 -21.46 12.92 20.04
CA LEU A 475 -20.15 12.62 20.61
C LEU A 475 -19.95 13.50 21.84
N THR A 476 -19.80 12.89 23.01
CA THR A 476 -19.43 13.60 24.24
C THR A 476 -18.03 13.19 24.65
N SER A 477 -17.14 14.17 24.80
CA SER A 477 -15.75 13.94 25.20
C SER A 477 -15.14 15.19 25.82
N SER A 478 -13.97 15.03 26.45
CA SER A 478 -13.14 16.14 26.92
C SER A 478 -12.22 16.59 25.78
N PHE A 479 -12.15 17.91 25.58
CA PHE A 479 -11.33 18.53 24.54
C PHE A 479 -10.38 19.56 25.15
N THR A 480 -9.26 19.79 24.48
CA THR A 480 -8.39 20.94 24.73
C THR A 480 -9.04 22.22 24.20
N ALA A 481 -8.68 23.39 24.76
CA ALA A 481 -9.13 24.66 24.19
C ALA A 481 -8.53 24.90 22.80
N GLY A 482 -9.26 25.60 21.93
CA GLY A 482 -8.79 26.05 20.64
C GLY A 482 -9.77 25.77 19.50
N GLU A 483 -9.32 26.09 18.28
CA GLU A 483 -10.09 25.82 17.06
C GLU A 483 -10.11 24.31 16.76
N LYS A 484 -11.26 23.80 16.37
CA LYS A 484 -11.52 22.39 16.06
C LYS A 484 -12.21 22.27 14.72
N ASP A 485 -11.77 21.29 13.93
CA ASP A 485 -12.49 20.83 12.74
C ASP A 485 -13.42 19.68 13.11
N ILE A 486 -14.72 19.85 12.82
CA ILE A 486 -15.72 18.80 13.05
C ILE A 486 -16.00 18.11 11.74
N VAL A 487 -15.80 16.78 11.72
CA VAL A 487 -15.92 15.93 10.53
C VAL A 487 -16.94 14.84 10.79
N VAL A 488 -17.83 14.61 9.85
CA VAL A 488 -18.78 13.50 9.87
C VAL A 488 -18.59 12.59 8.68
N TYR A 489 -18.61 11.29 8.91
CA TYR A 489 -18.58 10.28 7.87
C TYR A 489 -19.98 9.71 7.65
N LEU A 490 -20.51 9.92 6.46
CA LEU A 490 -21.90 9.65 6.11
C LEU A 490 -22.03 8.70 4.92
N GLY A 491 -23.06 7.85 5.00
CA GLY A 491 -23.66 7.20 3.85
C GLY A 491 -25.15 7.52 3.80
N GLY A 492 -25.85 7.13 2.74
CA GLY A 492 -27.28 7.29 2.64
C GLY A 492 -27.75 7.73 1.27
N SER A 493 -29.03 7.52 0.99
CA SER A 493 -29.51 7.47 -0.38
C SER A 493 -30.55 8.51 -0.76
N ASP A 494 -31.30 9.05 0.17
CA ASP A 494 -32.58 9.69 -0.16
C ASP A 494 -32.56 11.21 -0.10
N ALA A 495 -31.39 11.81 0.07
CA ALA A 495 -31.32 13.24 0.02
C ALA A 495 -31.49 13.74 -1.40
N ASN A 496 -32.37 14.71 -1.57
CA ASN A 496 -32.54 15.39 -2.84
C ASN A 496 -31.18 15.94 -3.32
N GLN A 497 -30.68 15.37 -4.41
CA GLN A 497 -29.34 15.63 -4.93
C GLN A 497 -29.07 17.11 -5.28
N SER A 498 -30.10 17.92 -5.40
CA SER A 498 -29.97 19.36 -5.63
C SER A 498 -29.91 20.19 -4.35
N THR A 499 -30.09 19.59 -3.18
CA THR A 499 -30.13 20.29 -1.90
C THR A 499 -28.71 20.44 -1.33
N LYS A 500 -28.39 21.63 -0.81
CA LYS A 500 -27.13 21.85 -0.09
C LYS A 500 -27.13 20.99 1.18
N PHE A 501 -26.00 20.35 1.46
CA PHE A 501 -25.81 19.51 2.64
C PHE A 501 -26.21 20.23 3.93
N ALA A 502 -25.75 21.47 4.11
CA ALA A 502 -26.07 22.30 5.28
C ALA A 502 -27.59 22.53 5.51
N ASN A 503 -28.42 22.36 4.47
CA ASN A 503 -29.87 22.48 4.60
C ASN A 503 -30.53 21.19 5.10
N CYS A 504 -29.84 20.06 5.00
CA CYS A 504 -30.36 18.75 5.38
C CYS A 504 -30.04 18.37 6.83
N VAL A 505 -29.08 19.07 7.47
CA VAL A 505 -28.55 18.70 8.77
C VAL A 505 -28.40 19.91 9.68
N THR A 506 -28.22 19.65 10.98
CA THR A 506 -27.88 20.65 12.01
C THR A 506 -26.70 20.14 12.80
N LEU A 507 -25.78 21.03 13.12
CA LEU A 507 -24.72 20.79 14.11
C LEU A 507 -25.04 21.58 15.36
N LYS A 508 -24.92 20.95 16.53
CA LYS A 508 -25.01 21.64 17.84
C LYS A 508 -23.76 21.34 18.64
N ILE A 509 -23.30 22.34 19.36
CA ILE A 509 -22.24 22.23 20.39
C ILE A 509 -22.88 22.61 21.71
N ASP A 510 -22.91 21.70 22.66
CA ASP A 510 -23.56 21.88 23.99
C ASP A 510 -25.01 22.38 23.89
N GLY A 511 -25.73 21.86 22.89
CA GLY A 511 -27.11 22.23 22.61
C GLY A 511 -27.30 23.50 21.76
N ALA A 512 -26.26 24.34 21.60
CA ALA A 512 -26.32 25.54 20.76
C ALA A 512 -26.08 25.23 19.30
N GLU A 513 -26.99 25.63 18.41
CA GLU A 513 -26.88 25.41 16.97
C GLU A 513 -25.71 26.21 16.37
N GLN A 514 -24.94 25.56 15.52
CA GLN A 514 -23.79 26.13 14.84
C GLN A 514 -24.03 26.26 13.33
N THR A 515 -23.41 27.27 12.73
CA THR A 515 -23.40 27.42 11.28
C THR A 515 -22.49 26.38 10.66
N ILE A 516 -23.02 25.59 9.72
CA ILE A 516 -22.24 24.64 8.92
C ILE A 516 -21.67 25.39 7.72
N SER A 517 -20.35 25.48 7.64
CA SER A 517 -19.66 26.17 6.55
C SER A 517 -19.58 25.34 5.26
N ASN A 518 -19.88 24.05 5.30
CA ASN A 518 -19.91 23.18 4.12
C ASN A 518 -21.07 23.54 3.19
N SER A 519 -20.76 24.28 2.12
CA SER A 519 -21.72 24.72 1.11
C SER A 519 -21.93 23.72 -0.05
N LYS A 520 -21.28 22.55 0.01
CA LYS A 520 -21.38 21.54 -1.06
C LYS A 520 -22.82 21.03 -1.17
N THR A 521 -23.28 20.81 -2.39
CA THR A 521 -24.51 20.03 -2.62
C THR A 521 -24.21 18.56 -2.39
N LEU A 522 -25.20 17.79 -1.95
CA LEU A 522 -25.06 16.35 -1.77
C LEU A 522 -24.56 15.65 -3.03
N HIS A 523 -24.96 16.14 -4.19
CA HIS A 523 -24.56 15.60 -5.48
C HIS A 523 -23.06 15.79 -5.76
N THR A 524 -22.47 16.91 -5.39
CA THR A 524 -21.04 17.17 -5.58
C THR A 524 -20.15 16.48 -4.54
N ALA A 525 -20.75 15.97 -3.50
CA ALA A 525 -20.07 15.37 -2.37
C ALA A 525 -19.97 13.84 -2.45
N GLY A 526 -20.06 13.26 -3.65
CA GLY A 526 -19.72 11.85 -3.88
C GLY A 526 -20.83 10.83 -3.65
N PHE A 527 -22.07 11.26 -3.40
CA PHE A 527 -23.23 10.37 -3.60
C PHE A 527 -23.36 10.15 -5.10
N GLY A 528 -23.04 8.97 -5.56
CA GLY A 528 -23.09 8.62 -6.97
C GLY A 528 -24.45 8.89 -7.60
N ASN A 529 -24.49 9.03 -8.91
CA ASN A 529 -25.75 9.11 -9.63
C ASN A 529 -26.55 7.84 -9.33
N THR A 530 -27.56 7.99 -8.50
CA THR A 530 -28.36 6.91 -7.89
C THR A 530 -29.07 6.04 -8.91
N GLN A 531 -29.13 6.46 -10.17
CA GLN A 531 -29.84 5.71 -11.20
C GLN A 531 -29.09 4.48 -11.73
N GLN A 532 -27.79 4.34 -11.46
CA GLN A 532 -27.02 3.22 -12.00
C GLN A 532 -26.29 2.37 -10.95
N ASP A 533 -26.18 2.83 -9.71
CA ASP A 533 -25.44 2.08 -8.70
C ASP A 533 -26.12 2.18 -7.33
N SER A 534 -26.82 1.10 -6.96
CA SER A 534 -27.41 0.93 -5.62
C SER A 534 -26.36 0.91 -4.50
N ARG A 535 -25.08 1.03 -4.84
CA ARG A 535 -23.94 1.06 -3.93
C ARG A 535 -23.47 2.49 -3.72
N ILE A 536 -24.26 3.27 -3.01
CA ILE A 536 -23.87 4.62 -2.63
C ILE A 536 -22.74 4.52 -1.64
N GLY A 537 -21.62 5.11 -2.00
CA GLY A 537 -20.47 5.19 -1.10
C GLY A 537 -20.74 6.13 0.05
N TYR A 538 -20.09 5.88 1.16
CA TYR A 538 -20.01 6.82 2.26
C TYR A 538 -19.11 7.99 1.86
N MET A 539 -19.28 9.14 2.53
CA MET A 539 -18.39 10.27 2.38
C MET A 539 -18.13 10.92 3.72
N PHE A 540 -16.97 11.52 3.88
CA PHE A 540 -16.72 12.41 5.00
C PHE A 540 -16.95 13.86 4.61
N ASN A 541 -17.42 14.64 5.56
CA ASN A 541 -17.69 16.06 5.39
C ASN A 541 -17.09 16.83 6.56
N ILE A 542 -16.24 17.78 6.25
CA ILE A 542 -15.84 18.79 7.22
C ILE A 542 -17.03 19.75 7.37
N LEU A 543 -17.63 19.80 8.56
CA LEU A 543 -18.81 20.62 8.84
C LEU A 543 -18.43 22.09 9.00
N GLY A 544 -17.26 22.34 9.54
CA GLY A 544 -16.71 23.66 9.76
C GLY A 544 -15.64 23.66 10.84
N LYS A 545 -15.15 24.88 11.12
CA LYS A 545 -14.17 25.17 12.14
C LYS A 545 -14.87 25.91 13.29
N TYR A 546 -14.67 25.43 14.51
CA TYR A 546 -15.34 25.93 15.71
C TYR A 546 -14.37 26.07 16.87
N THR A 547 -14.54 27.09 17.71
CA THR A 547 -13.71 27.27 18.92
C THR A 547 -14.35 26.56 20.08
N LEU A 548 -13.63 25.65 20.73
CA LEU A 548 -14.02 25.00 21.98
C LEU A 548 -13.18 25.54 23.14
N THR A 549 -13.78 25.59 24.34
CA THR A 549 -13.03 25.75 25.58
C THR A 549 -12.42 24.43 26.02
N ALA A 550 -11.52 24.45 27.01
CA ALA A 550 -11.07 23.19 27.61
C ALA A 550 -12.20 22.59 28.47
N GLY A 551 -12.40 21.28 28.35
CA GLY A 551 -13.39 20.56 29.13
C GLY A 551 -14.29 19.64 28.30
N ASN A 552 -15.35 19.18 28.96
CA ASN A 552 -16.32 18.30 28.31
C ASN A 552 -17.28 19.08 27.41
N HIS A 553 -17.40 18.63 26.16
CA HIS A 553 -18.37 19.15 25.22
C HIS A 553 -19.16 18.02 24.59
N THR A 554 -20.39 18.31 24.20
CA THR A 554 -21.26 17.40 23.44
C THR A 554 -21.48 17.99 22.05
N ILE A 555 -20.97 17.27 21.04
CA ILE A 555 -21.13 17.59 19.63
C ILE A 555 -22.28 16.75 19.08
N THR A 556 -23.34 17.38 18.60
CA THR A 556 -24.54 16.69 18.10
C THR A 556 -24.77 17.00 16.62
N PHE A 557 -24.83 15.95 15.83
CA PHE A 557 -25.21 15.99 14.42
C PHE A 557 -26.64 15.50 14.28
N SER A 558 -27.55 16.35 13.78
CA SER A 558 -28.96 16.04 13.63
C SER A 558 -29.40 16.12 12.18
N VAL A 559 -30.33 15.27 11.77
CA VAL A 559 -30.89 15.23 10.42
C VAL A 559 -32.19 16.04 10.36
N LYS A 560 -32.23 17.06 9.49
CA LYS A 560 -33.46 17.85 9.22
C LYS A 560 -34.33 17.22 8.16
N SER A 561 -33.71 16.67 7.11
CA SER A 561 -34.41 16.06 5.97
C SER A 561 -33.59 14.95 5.35
N GLY A 562 -34.27 13.95 4.80
CA GLY A 562 -33.64 12.76 4.23
C GLY A 562 -33.31 11.70 5.27
N THR A 563 -32.52 10.71 4.86
CA THR A 563 -32.01 9.64 5.71
C THR A 563 -30.50 9.51 5.49
N PHE A 564 -29.72 9.52 6.57
CA PHE A 564 -28.28 9.38 6.53
C PHE A 564 -27.82 8.22 7.41
N ASN A 565 -26.84 7.47 6.92
CA ASN A 565 -26.12 6.48 7.71
C ASN A 565 -24.88 7.15 8.27
N VAL A 566 -24.87 7.42 9.57
CA VAL A 566 -23.76 8.11 10.25
C VAL A 566 -22.77 7.05 10.74
N GLY A 567 -21.58 7.01 10.16
CA GLY A 567 -20.52 6.07 10.52
C GLY A 567 -19.63 6.60 11.63
N THR A 568 -19.10 7.83 11.49
CA THR A 568 -18.30 8.49 12.52
C THR A 568 -18.69 9.94 12.67
N LEU A 569 -18.47 10.46 13.88
CA LEU A 569 -18.46 11.89 14.18
C LEU A 569 -17.13 12.18 14.87
N SER A 570 -16.33 13.04 14.30
CA SER A 570 -14.94 13.27 14.71
C SER A 570 -14.68 14.74 14.95
N VAL A 571 -13.83 15.04 15.92
CA VAL A 571 -13.39 16.39 16.27
C VAL A 571 -11.87 16.40 16.30
N PHE A 572 -11.24 17.14 15.40
CA PHE A 572 -9.80 17.27 15.31
C PHE A 572 -9.34 18.68 15.70
N ASP A 573 -8.16 18.79 16.29
CA ASP A 573 -7.51 20.08 16.45
C ASP A 573 -7.30 20.72 15.07
N HIS A 574 -7.71 21.99 14.94
CA HIS A 574 -7.45 22.71 13.69
C HIS A 574 -5.97 23.01 13.56
N ILE A 575 -5.35 22.48 12.52
CA ILE A 575 -3.94 22.68 12.22
C ILE A 575 -3.85 23.22 10.80
N VAL A 576 -3.25 24.39 10.67
CA VAL A 576 -2.88 24.93 9.35
C VAL A 576 -1.61 24.20 8.93
N ALA A 577 -1.69 23.38 7.88
CA ALA A 577 -0.51 22.74 7.36
C ALA A 577 0.53 23.80 6.99
N SER A 578 1.75 23.66 7.49
CA SER A 578 2.88 24.46 7.00
C SER A 578 3.06 24.13 5.52
N SER A 579 3.00 25.14 4.67
CA SER A 579 3.34 25.01 3.25
C SER A 579 4.82 24.66 3.14
N ASN A 580 5.12 23.35 3.10
CA ASN A 580 6.45 22.83 2.77
C ASN A 580 6.49 22.40 1.30
#